data_c6a290da6c5dcc2ff3a3608cdd877e1f
#
_entry.id   c6a290da6c5dcc2ff3a3608cdd877e1f
#
_cell.length_a   1.000
_cell.length_b   1.000
_cell.length_c   1.000
_cell.angle_alpha   90.00
_cell.angle_beta   90.00
_cell.angle_gamma   90.00
#
_symmetry.space_group_name_H-M   'P 1'
#
loop_
_entity.id
_entity.type
_entity.pdbx_description
1 polymer ?
#
loop_
_entity_poly.entity_id
_entity_poly.type
_entity_poly.pdbx_seq_one_letter_code
_entity_poly.pdbx_strand_id
1 'polypeptide(L)'
;MPGGDVELAEVRAFLAGVAPFDGLPGALLDSLPRKMTMQYFRRGTAIMAVGRNNDDLYVVRSGAVDVLNQQGRLVDRGGIGTCFGSTTLVRGNPSRFDVTAIEDVLALVLPGATFHAIAAADPGFARFFDSQRASRMSEAAATISAVETVAGVFKSRARDLLRLPASVVSIEATIQETAQRMTADRRSSALVMQGRTLAGIVTDRDLRSRVVAEGLSVTDPVPTIMTPSPVTVDADAVVFEVILEMVTRNINHLPIIEDGTPIGVLTTDDFVRAERDNPLFLTAEIAAQRDVAGIAAVARRLPGLVETLVRQDASADDIGRVVTAVGDAVDRRLILLAEAELGPPPVPYCWVVMGSRARLEQALGADQDNAIVIDDAYDEAAHGEYFRALATFVCDALVESGYPSCPGRIMASNDRLRAPTRVWRQQFDEWMTRPVSDAIMRAGIFFDMRPVHGAVDLYAALSDHVAAVAPQSRLFLGHLSRSAVAIEPPIGFFRGLVVAKAGEHRDTFDIKGGGVRAVVEVARVIALSHGIRAVNTRERLQEAIDAGAMDRARGEDLREAFEFISYVRLRHQAKQVRSGQVPNNHVRPDDLTDFDQRHLREAFAIVSKAQRTLSHVHSVSFMR
;
A
#
# COMPACT_ATOMS: atom_id res chain seq x y z
N MET A 1 -39.64 -17.46 -36.86
CA MET A 1 -38.23 -17.47 -36.52
C MET A 1 -38.10 -17.44 -35.00
N PRO A 2 -38.01 -18.57 -34.27
CA PRO A 2 -37.96 -18.57 -32.80
C PRO A 2 -36.55 -18.45 -32.18
N GLY A 3 -35.49 -18.32 -32.97
CA GLY A 3 -34.12 -18.30 -32.45
C GLY A 3 -33.67 -16.96 -31.85
N GLY A 4 -34.09 -15.82 -32.40
CA GLY A 4 -33.63 -14.51 -31.99
C GLY A 4 -34.08 -14.01 -30.60
N ASP A 5 -35.24 -14.46 -30.15
CA ASP A 5 -35.77 -14.06 -28.83
C ASP A 5 -35.08 -14.81 -27.67
N VAL A 6 -34.56 -16.02 -27.89
CA VAL A 6 -33.83 -16.81 -26.90
C VAL A 6 -32.43 -16.20 -26.66
N GLU A 7 -31.74 -15.84 -27.74
CA GLU A 7 -30.41 -15.19 -27.63
C GLU A 7 -30.49 -13.83 -26.92
N LEU A 8 -31.50 -13.03 -27.18
CA LEU A 8 -31.72 -11.74 -26.50
C LEU A 8 -32.00 -11.93 -25.00
N ALA A 9 -32.77 -12.98 -24.64
CA ALA A 9 -33.05 -13.31 -23.25
C ALA A 9 -31.80 -13.78 -22.49
N GLU A 10 -30.93 -14.55 -23.15
CA GLU A 10 -29.66 -14.98 -22.55
C GLU A 10 -28.69 -13.80 -22.34
N VAL A 11 -28.58 -12.87 -23.30
CA VAL A 11 -27.77 -11.66 -23.16
C VAL A 11 -28.28 -10.79 -22.01
N ARG A 12 -29.62 -10.62 -21.91
CA ARG A 12 -30.25 -9.91 -20.80
C ARG A 12 -29.95 -10.56 -19.44
N ALA A 13 -30.09 -11.87 -19.34
CA ALA A 13 -29.82 -12.61 -18.10
C ALA A 13 -28.35 -12.49 -17.68
N PHE A 14 -27.44 -12.53 -18.64
CA PHE A 14 -26.00 -12.30 -18.39
C PHE A 14 -25.75 -10.89 -17.86
N LEU A 15 -26.27 -9.85 -18.52
CA LEU A 15 -26.08 -8.46 -18.10
C LEU A 15 -26.70 -8.18 -16.72
N ALA A 16 -27.81 -8.81 -16.36
CA ALA A 16 -28.43 -8.70 -15.05
C ALA A 16 -27.56 -9.23 -13.88
N GLY A 17 -26.52 -9.99 -14.18
CA GLY A 17 -25.54 -10.48 -13.20
C GLY A 17 -24.18 -9.79 -13.26
N VAL A 18 -24.03 -8.74 -14.07
CA VAL A 18 -22.75 -8.05 -14.30
C VAL A 18 -22.86 -6.58 -13.94
N ALA A 19 -22.01 -6.12 -13.00
CA ALA A 19 -21.93 -4.71 -12.66
C ALA A 19 -21.35 -3.89 -13.84
N PRO A 20 -21.88 -2.68 -14.10
CA PRO A 20 -22.98 -1.97 -13.42
C PRO A 20 -24.37 -2.22 -14.02
N PHE A 21 -24.52 -3.18 -14.92
CA PHE A 21 -25.79 -3.44 -15.60
C PHE A 21 -26.84 -4.06 -14.67
N ASP A 22 -26.38 -4.76 -13.62
CA ASP A 22 -27.21 -5.39 -12.58
C ASP A 22 -28.03 -4.37 -11.77
N GLY A 23 -27.55 -3.13 -11.67
CA GLY A 23 -28.25 -2.01 -11.01
C GLY A 23 -29.22 -1.24 -11.89
N LEU A 24 -29.30 -1.53 -13.19
CA LEU A 24 -30.12 -0.75 -14.11
C LEU A 24 -31.62 -1.04 -13.94
N PRO A 25 -32.49 -0.02 -14.12
CA PRO A 25 -33.96 -0.23 -14.20
C PRO A 25 -34.33 -1.26 -15.28
N GLY A 26 -35.28 -2.14 -14.96
CA GLY A 26 -35.66 -3.27 -15.82
C GLY A 26 -35.95 -2.87 -17.28
N ALA A 27 -36.62 -1.75 -17.51
CA ALA A 27 -36.91 -1.25 -18.86
C ALA A 27 -35.66 -0.87 -19.67
N LEU A 28 -34.62 -0.34 -19.01
CA LEU A 28 -33.32 -0.06 -19.65
C LEU A 28 -32.59 -1.37 -19.95
N LEU A 29 -32.51 -2.26 -18.98
CA LEU A 29 -31.85 -3.57 -19.12
C LEU A 29 -32.49 -4.40 -20.24
N ASP A 30 -33.85 -4.40 -20.37
CA ASP A 30 -34.57 -5.09 -21.42
C ASP A 30 -34.28 -4.55 -22.83
N SER A 31 -33.88 -3.28 -22.93
CA SER A 31 -33.55 -2.64 -24.21
C SER A 31 -32.13 -2.91 -24.70
N LEU A 32 -31.20 -3.31 -23.79
CA LEU A 32 -29.77 -3.42 -24.10
C LEU A 32 -29.42 -4.52 -25.09
N PRO A 33 -29.97 -5.75 -25.01
CA PRO A 33 -29.58 -6.82 -25.92
C PRO A 33 -29.76 -6.47 -27.40
N ARG A 34 -30.75 -5.62 -27.73
CA ARG A 34 -31.00 -5.16 -29.10
C ARG A 34 -30.07 -4.01 -29.55
N LYS A 35 -29.37 -3.38 -28.62
CA LYS A 35 -28.46 -2.25 -28.86
C LYS A 35 -26.99 -2.65 -28.81
N MET A 36 -26.71 -3.88 -28.42
CA MET A 36 -25.37 -4.45 -28.34
C MET A 36 -25.12 -5.39 -29.53
N THR A 37 -23.87 -5.50 -29.93
CA THR A 37 -23.41 -6.49 -30.88
C THR A 37 -22.47 -7.47 -30.19
N MET A 38 -22.38 -8.70 -30.71
CA MET A 38 -21.47 -9.70 -30.22
C MET A 38 -20.28 -9.80 -31.14
N GLN A 39 -19.06 -9.67 -30.60
CA GLN A 39 -17.81 -9.79 -31.37
C GLN A 39 -16.94 -10.90 -30.81
N TYR A 40 -16.31 -11.63 -31.71
CA TYR A 40 -15.37 -12.70 -31.38
C TYR A 40 -13.95 -12.26 -31.71
N PHE A 41 -13.03 -12.45 -30.76
CA PHE A 41 -11.61 -12.15 -30.90
C PHE A 41 -10.80 -13.41 -30.62
N ARG A 42 -9.94 -13.80 -31.55
CA ARG A 42 -9.03 -14.92 -31.35
C ARG A 42 -7.96 -14.55 -30.32
N ARG A 43 -7.45 -15.55 -29.63
CA ARG A 43 -6.27 -15.40 -28.77
C ARG A 43 -5.14 -14.66 -29.51
N GLY A 44 -4.53 -13.67 -28.85
CA GLY A 44 -3.46 -12.83 -29.41
C GLY A 44 -3.96 -11.61 -30.19
N THR A 45 -5.28 -11.45 -30.38
CA THR A 45 -5.83 -10.26 -31.08
C THR A 45 -5.75 -9.04 -30.19
N ALA A 46 -5.18 -7.94 -30.68
CA ALA A 46 -5.27 -6.63 -30.04
C ALA A 46 -6.67 -6.04 -30.31
N ILE A 47 -7.47 -5.89 -29.24
CA ILE A 47 -8.85 -5.37 -29.30
C ILE A 47 -8.83 -3.84 -29.25
N MET A 48 -7.97 -3.27 -28.40
CA MET A 48 -7.70 -1.84 -28.31
C MET A 48 -6.20 -1.60 -28.35
N ALA A 49 -5.79 -0.46 -28.91
CA ALA A 49 -4.37 -0.09 -28.98
C ALA A 49 -4.13 1.34 -28.44
N VAL A 50 -3.00 1.52 -27.76
CA VAL A 50 -2.53 2.82 -27.28
C VAL A 50 -2.49 3.83 -28.44
N GLY A 51 -3.00 5.04 -28.19
CA GLY A 51 -3.03 6.13 -29.17
C GLY A 51 -4.16 6.05 -30.20
N ARG A 52 -4.97 4.98 -30.22
CA ARG A 52 -6.15 4.87 -31.07
C ARG A 52 -7.43 5.28 -30.33
N ASN A 53 -8.34 5.89 -31.07
CA ASN A 53 -9.68 6.19 -30.55
C ASN A 53 -10.46 4.87 -30.40
N ASN A 54 -11.28 4.82 -29.38
CA ASN A 54 -12.23 3.74 -29.15
C ASN A 54 -13.60 4.36 -28.82
N ASP A 55 -14.61 3.97 -29.59
CA ASP A 55 -15.96 4.51 -29.51
C ASP A 55 -16.96 3.52 -28.88
N ASP A 56 -16.48 2.40 -28.31
CA ASP A 56 -17.31 1.34 -27.79
C ASP A 56 -16.90 0.91 -26.37
N LEU A 57 -17.90 0.41 -25.60
CA LEU A 57 -17.68 -0.33 -24.36
C LEU A 57 -17.76 -1.81 -24.65
N TYR A 58 -16.80 -2.58 -24.18
CA TYR A 58 -16.75 -4.03 -24.30
C TYR A 58 -17.06 -4.69 -22.98
N VAL A 59 -17.88 -5.76 -22.99
CA VAL A 59 -18.16 -6.61 -21.83
C VAL A 59 -17.78 -8.05 -22.18
N VAL A 60 -16.82 -8.64 -21.47
CA VAL A 60 -16.36 -10.00 -21.72
C VAL A 60 -17.44 -11.00 -21.36
N ARG A 61 -17.97 -11.76 -22.32
CA ARG A 61 -18.95 -12.84 -22.10
C ARG A 61 -18.26 -14.19 -21.86
N SER A 62 -17.16 -14.43 -22.55
CA SER A 62 -16.29 -15.62 -22.33
C SER A 62 -14.85 -15.31 -22.73
N GLY A 63 -13.89 -16.05 -22.16
CA GLY A 63 -12.46 -15.83 -22.36
C GLY A 63 -11.88 -14.79 -21.41
N ALA A 64 -10.65 -14.35 -21.69
CA ALA A 64 -9.93 -13.38 -20.87
C ALA A 64 -9.08 -12.43 -21.73
N VAL A 65 -8.87 -11.22 -21.21
CA VAL A 65 -8.06 -10.16 -21.85
C VAL A 65 -6.98 -9.66 -20.90
N ASP A 66 -5.83 -9.26 -21.44
CA ASP A 66 -4.80 -8.49 -20.76
C ASP A 66 -4.90 -7.02 -21.15
N VAL A 67 -4.81 -6.14 -20.16
CA VAL A 67 -4.76 -4.69 -20.32
C VAL A 67 -3.33 -4.23 -20.04
N LEU A 68 -2.65 -3.69 -21.03
CA LEU A 68 -1.25 -3.26 -20.95
C LEU A 68 -1.18 -1.73 -21.03
N ASN A 69 -0.22 -1.11 -20.32
CA ASN A 69 0.04 0.32 -20.42
C ASN A 69 0.93 0.67 -21.63
N GLN A 70 1.24 1.97 -21.82
CA GLN A 70 2.10 2.46 -22.90
C GLN A 70 3.51 1.87 -22.93
N GLN A 71 3.99 1.32 -21.81
CA GLN A 71 5.28 0.66 -21.68
C GLN A 71 5.19 -0.87 -21.89
N GLY A 72 4.03 -1.39 -22.33
CA GLY A 72 3.79 -2.82 -22.51
C GLY A 72 3.67 -3.63 -21.23
N ARG A 73 3.47 -2.98 -20.07
CA ARG A 73 3.32 -3.66 -18.78
C ARG A 73 1.85 -4.00 -18.54
N LEU A 74 1.60 -5.18 -17.99
CA LEU A 74 0.27 -5.64 -17.59
C LEU A 74 -0.26 -4.75 -16.45
N VAL A 75 -1.43 -4.15 -16.67
CA VAL A 75 -2.14 -3.29 -15.72
C VAL A 75 -3.32 -4.03 -15.10
N ASP A 76 -3.99 -4.86 -15.90
CA ASP A 76 -5.18 -5.59 -15.46
C ASP A 76 -5.35 -6.85 -16.30
N ARG A 77 -6.00 -7.86 -15.74
CA ARG A 77 -6.45 -9.06 -16.45
C ARG A 77 -7.94 -9.26 -16.21
N GLY A 78 -8.72 -9.13 -17.25
CA GLY A 78 -10.17 -9.21 -17.17
C GLY A 78 -10.71 -10.52 -17.71
N GLY A 79 -11.58 -11.19 -16.92
CA GLY A 79 -12.35 -12.35 -17.32
C GLY A 79 -13.82 -12.02 -17.59
N ILE A 80 -14.68 -13.04 -17.49
CA ILE A 80 -16.13 -12.92 -17.71
C ILE A 80 -16.74 -11.83 -16.82
N GLY A 81 -17.53 -10.94 -17.42
CA GLY A 81 -18.16 -9.80 -16.77
C GLY A 81 -17.29 -8.54 -16.71
N THR A 82 -16.00 -8.60 -17.06
CA THR A 82 -15.15 -7.41 -17.10
C THR A 82 -15.55 -6.46 -18.20
N CYS A 83 -15.65 -5.16 -17.85
CA CYS A 83 -15.89 -4.06 -18.79
C CYS A 83 -14.59 -3.34 -19.11
N PHE A 84 -14.30 -3.08 -20.39
CA PHE A 84 -13.18 -2.24 -20.83
C PHE A 84 -13.60 -1.30 -21.98
N GLY A 85 -12.79 -0.25 -22.23
CA GLY A 85 -13.13 0.79 -23.21
C GLY A 85 -13.85 2.01 -22.63
N SER A 86 -14.32 1.97 -21.38
CA SER A 86 -15.03 3.08 -20.73
C SER A 86 -14.18 4.35 -20.60
N THR A 87 -12.87 4.20 -20.41
CA THR A 87 -11.95 5.34 -20.19
C THR A 87 -11.89 6.28 -21.38
N THR A 88 -11.96 5.74 -22.59
CA THR A 88 -11.97 6.54 -23.84
C THR A 88 -13.31 7.20 -24.07
N LEU A 89 -14.43 6.52 -23.74
CA LEU A 89 -15.77 7.05 -23.87
C LEU A 89 -16.03 8.24 -22.95
N VAL A 90 -15.59 8.16 -21.71
CA VAL A 90 -15.81 9.23 -20.71
C VAL A 90 -14.93 10.45 -20.97
N ARG A 91 -13.72 10.28 -21.56
CA ARG A 91 -12.75 11.39 -21.76
C ARG A 91 -12.70 11.94 -23.19
N GLY A 92 -13.21 11.21 -24.18
CA GLY A 92 -13.08 11.57 -25.60
C GLY A 92 -11.62 11.61 -26.11
N ASN A 93 -10.70 10.94 -25.41
CA ASN A 93 -9.26 10.91 -25.72
C ASN A 93 -8.86 9.52 -26.23
N PRO A 94 -7.79 9.40 -27.04
CA PRO A 94 -7.29 8.10 -27.49
C PRO A 94 -6.91 7.20 -26.31
N SER A 95 -6.98 5.87 -26.52
CA SER A 95 -6.66 4.87 -25.51
C SER A 95 -5.24 5.04 -24.98
N ARG A 96 -5.09 4.89 -23.67
CA ARG A 96 -3.81 4.82 -22.98
C ARG A 96 -3.36 3.39 -22.71
N PHE A 97 -4.19 2.42 -23.10
CA PHE A 97 -3.97 1.01 -22.85
C PHE A 97 -4.11 0.20 -24.13
N ASP A 98 -3.27 -0.82 -24.25
CA ASP A 98 -3.48 -1.92 -25.18
C ASP A 98 -4.34 -2.97 -24.47
N VAL A 99 -5.37 -3.51 -25.16
CA VAL A 99 -6.17 -4.63 -24.66
C VAL A 99 -6.03 -5.78 -25.63
N THR A 100 -5.49 -6.89 -25.14
CA THR A 100 -5.19 -8.08 -25.97
C THR A 100 -5.93 -9.30 -25.43
N ALA A 101 -6.56 -10.05 -26.31
CA ALA A 101 -7.19 -11.34 -25.99
C ALA A 101 -6.12 -12.38 -25.65
N ILE A 102 -6.13 -12.92 -24.42
CA ILE A 102 -5.21 -14.01 -23.99
C ILE A 102 -5.81 -15.39 -24.14
N GLU A 103 -7.11 -15.46 -24.35
CA GLU A 103 -7.90 -16.62 -24.75
C GLU A 103 -8.77 -16.22 -25.94
N ASP A 104 -9.55 -17.16 -26.49
CA ASP A 104 -10.59 -16.82 -27.44
C ASP A 104 -11.71 -16.08 -26.70
N VAL A 105 -11.93 -14.81 -27.04
CA VAL A 105 -12.85 -13.90 -26.35
C VAL A 105 -14.11 -13.71 -27.14
N LEU A 106 -15.25 -13.88 -26.48
CA LEU A 106 -16.55 -13.40 -26.95
C LEU A 106 -16.95 -12.18 -26.12
N ALA A 107 -17.09 -11.03 -26.73
CA ALA A 107 -17.45 -9.79 -26.07
C ALA A 107 -18.77 -9.21 -26.57
N LEU A 108 -19.58 -8.69 -25.67
CA LEU A 108 -20.71 -7.82 -25.98
C LEU A 108 -20.19 -6.39 -26.12
N VAL A 109 -20.52 -5.75 -27.23
CA VAL A 109 -20.06 -4.42 -27.59
C VAL A 109 -21.22 -3.44 -27.52
N LEU A 110 -21.13 -2.47 -26.63
CA LEU A 110 -22.09 -1.39 -26.47
C LEU A 110 -21.57 -0.11 -27.14
N PRO A 111 -22.26 0.42 -28.16
CA PRO A 111 -21.84 1.67 -28.81
C PRO A 111 -21.81 2.85 -27.84
N GLY A 112 -20.81 3.73 -27.96
CA GLY A 112 -20.60 4.88 -27.07
C GLY A 112 -21.79 5.82 -27.00
N ALA A 113 -22.52 6.02 -28.09
CA ALA A 113 -23.78 6.79 -28.06
C ALA A 113 -24.81 6.20 -27.11
N THR A 114 -24.93 4.86 -27.06
CA THR A 114 -25.82 4.16 -26.14
C THR A 114 -25.28 4.21 -24.72
N PHE A 115 -23.95 4.07 -24.53
CA PHE A 115 -23.29 4.23 -23.24
C PHE A 115 -23.61 5.61 -22.61
N HIS A 116 -23.42 6.70 -23.38
CA HIS A 116 -23.70 8.06 -22.90
C HIS A 116 -25.20 8.28 -22.60
N ALA A 117 -26.08 7.69 -23.39
CA ALA A 117 -27.52 7.78 -23.13
C ALA A 117 -27.91 7.09 -21.82
N ILE A 118 -27.31 5.93 -21.50
CA ILE A 118 -27.55 5.23 -20.23
C ILE A 118 -26.95 6.01 -19.07
N ALA A 119 -25.71 6.48 -19.20
CA ALA A 119 -25.01 7.27 -18.18
C ALA A 119 -25.76 8.58 -17.83
N ALA A 120 -26.44 9.19 -18.81
CA ALA A 120 -27.29 10.36 -18.59
C ALA A 120 -28.62 10.01 -17.90
N ALA A 121 -29.14 8.80 -18.12
CA ALA A 121 -30.44 8.34 -17.59
C ALA A 121 -30.31 7.71 -16.19
N ASP A 122 -29.17 7.12 -15.86
CA ASP A 122 -28.88 6.44 -14.60
C ASP A 122 -27.57 6.93 -13.97
N PRO A 123 -27.66 7.75 -12.90
CA PRO A 123 -26.46 8.22 -12.19
C PRO A 123 -25.65 7.13 -11.51
N GLY A 124 -26.24 5.95 -11.21
CA GLY A 124 -25.56 4.79 -10.64
C GLY A 124 -24.60 4.18 -11.64
N PHE A 125 -25.08 4.00 -12.87
CA PHE A 125 -24.27 3.53 -14.00
C PHE A 125 -23.10 4.48 -14.31
N ALA A 126 -23.35 5.79 -14.35
CA ALA A 126 -22.29 6.79 -14.56
C ALA A 126 -21.23 6.74 -13.46
N ARG A 127 -21.65 6.74 -12.19
CA ARG A 127 -20.75 6.68 -11.02
C ARG A 127 -19.88 5.43 -10.97
N PHE A 128 -20.38 4.28 -11.42
CA PHE A 128 -19.58 3.05 -11.48
C PHE A 128 -18.33 3.23 -12.34
N PHE A 129 -18.44 3.83 -13.52
CA PHE A 129 -17.28 4.06 -14.39
C PHE A 129 -16.41 5.23 -13.92
N ASP A 130 -16.97 6.20 -13.21
CA ASP A 130 -16.20 7.26 -12.56
C ASP A 130 -15.45 6.74 -11.33
N SER A 131 -16.05 5.86 -10.52
CA SER A 131 -15.40 5.23 -9.37
C SER A 131 -14.33 4.21 -9.77
N GLN A 132 -14.57 3.40 -10.79
CA GLN A 132 -13.54 2.54 -11.39
C GLN A 132 -12.36 3.36 -11.93
N ARG A 133 -12.59 4.57 -12.37
CA ARG A 133 -11.56 5.50 -12.82
C ARG A 133 -10.66 5.97 -11.67
N ALA A 134 -11.25 6.34 -10.53
CA ALA A 134 -10.50 6.75 -9.33
C ALA A 134 -9.74 5.55 -8.74
N SER A 135 -10.34 4.35 -8.70
CA SER A 135 -9.72 3.11 -8.28
C SER A 135 -8.56 2.73 -9.21
N ARG A 136 -8.76 2.68 -10.53
CA ARG A 136 -7.71 2.33 -11.50
C ARG A 136 -6.57 3.35 -11.58
N MET A 137 -6.79 4.63 -11.33
CA MET A 137 -5.70 5.63 -11.23
C MET A 137 -4.93 5.49 -9.92
N SER A 138 -5.62 5.17 -8.83
CA SER A 138 -4.99 4.85 -7.54
C SER A 138 -4.31 3.47 -7.57
N GLU A 139 -4.92 2.49 -8.23
CA GLU A 139 -4.36 1.15 -8.48
C GLU A 139 -3.21 1.19 -9.47
N ALA A 140 -3.26 2.01 -10.52
CA ALA A 140 -2.13 2.17 -11.45
C ALA A 140 -0.91 2.83 -10.78
N ALA A 141 -1.13 3.78 -9.89
CA ALA A 141 -0.04 4.37 -9.09
C ALA A 141 0.47 3.38 -8.03
N ALA A 142 -0.43 2.61 -7.39
CA ALA A 142 -0.08 1.54 -6.44
C ALA A 142 0.49 0.30 -7.16
N THR A 143 0.00 -0.05 -8.35
CA THR A 143 0.43 -1.22 -9.15
C THR A 143 1.81 -1.01 -9.77
N ILE A 144 2.22 0.23 -10.08
CA ILE A 144 3.59 0.51 -10.53
C ILE A 144 4.60 0.19 -9.43
N SER A 145 4.29 0.52 -8.15
CA SER A 145 5.11 0.11 -7.00
C SER A 145 4.97 -1.38 -6.65
N ALA A 146 3.79 -1.95 -6.82
CA ALA A 146 3.49 -3.32 -6.39
C ALA A 146 3.90 -4.39 -7.41
N VAL A 147 3.95 -4.10 -8.71
CA VAL A 147 4.50 -5.03 -9.74
C VAL A 147 6.02 -5.18 -9.58
N GLU A 148 6.72 -4.16 -9.10
CA GLU A 148 8.12 -4.33 -8.68
C GLU A 148 8.25 -5.23 -7.45
N THR A 149 7.25 -5.25 -6.55
CA THR A 149 7.22 -6.09 -5.34
C THR A 149 6.77 -7.53 -5.62
N VAL A 150 5.84 -7.79 -6.57
CA VAL A 150 5.48 -9.16 -7.01
C VAL A 150 6.63 -9.80 -7.78
N ALA A 151 7.32 -9.04 -8.63
CA ALA A 151 8.60 -9.49 -9.20
C ALA A 151 9.67 -9.73 -8.10
N GLY A 152 9.53 -9.11 -6.94
CA GLY A 152 10.40 -9.27 -5.77
C GLY A 152 10.35 -10.68 -5.17
N VAL A 153 9.16 -11.25 -4.90
CA VAL A 153 9.06 -12.60 -4.31
C VAL A 153 9.62 -13.66 -5.25
N PHE A 154 9.33 -13.58 -6.55
CA PHE A 154 9.90 -14.50 -7.54
C PHE A 154 11.40 -14.28 -7.79
N LYS A 155 11.94 -13.12 -7.46
CA LYS A 155 13.38 -12.80 -7.50
C LYS A 155 14.08 -13.01 -6.16
N SER A 156 13.33 -13.20 -5.06
CA SER A 156 13.87 -13.54 -3.74
C SER A 156 14.63 -14.86 -3.80
N ARG A 157 15.55 -15.06 -2.87
CA ARG A 157 16.33 -16.29 -2.77
C ARG A 157 15.62 -17.30 -1.86
N ALA A 158 15.90 -18.57 -2.05
CA ALA A 158 15.33 -19.65 -1.24
C ALA A 158 15.54 -19.43 0.27
N ARG A 159 16.71 -18.91 0.66
CA ARG A 159 17.04 -18.56 2.08
C ARG A 159 16.08 -17.54 2.69
N ASP A 160 15.56 -16.60 1.90
CA ASP A 160 14.72 -15.49 2.39
C ASP A 160 13.33 -15.97 2.82
N LEU A 161 12.90 -17.13 2.29
CA LEU A 161 11.64 -17.78 2.66
C LEU A 161 11.75 -18.71 3.87
N LEU A 162 12.98 -19.07 4.27
CA LEU A 162 13.21 -19.92 5.42
C LEU A 162 12.98 -19.16 6.72
N ARG A 163 11.97 -19.55 7.50
CA ARG A 163 11.66 -18.91 8.79
C ARG A 163 12.23 -19.63 10.00
N LEU A 164 12.44 -20.93 9.88
CA LEU A 164 12.87 -21.77 10.97
C LEU A 164 13.88 -22.83 10.47
N PRO A 165 14.86 -23.23 11.28
CA PRO A 165 15.80 -24.26 10.90
C PRO A 165 15.12 -25.60 10.62
N ALA A 166 15.77 -26.47 9.85
CA ALA A 166 15.29 -27.81 9.61
C ALA A 166 15.23 -28.64 10.91
N SER A 167 14.23 -29.50 11.02
CA SER A 167 14.28 -30.62 11.97
C SER A 167 15.28 -31.65 11.47
N VAL A 168 16.26 -32.03 12.29
CA VAL A 168 17.36 -32.90 11.88
C VAL A 168 17.45 -34.08 12.84
N VAL A 169 17.64 -35.29 12.27
CA VAL A 169 17.86 -36.54 13.02
C VAL A 169 19.05 -37.29 12.43
N SER A 170 19.69 -38.15 13.27
CA SER A 170 20.74 -39.07 12.80
C SER A 170 20.12 -40.22 11.94
N ILE A 171 20.89 -40.76 11.00
CA ILE A 171 20.50 -41.98 10.25
C ILE A 171 20.30 -43.18 11.17
N GLU A 172 20.85 -43.15 12.37
CA GLU A 172 20.70 -44.21 13.39
C GLU A 172 19.44 -44.04 14.25
N ALA A 173 18.71 -42.92 14.11
CA ALA A 173 17.49 -42.69 14.85
C ALA A 173 16.38 -43.67 14.49
N THR A 174 15.51 -43.93 15.46
CA THR A 174 14.29 -44.71 15.23
C THR A 174 13.19 -43.85 14.60
N ILE A 175 12.18 -44.47 14.05
CA ILE A 175 10.97 -43.82 13.53
C ILE A 175 10.29 -42.99 14.63
N GLN A 176 10.22 -43.54 15.85
CA GLN A 176 9.62 -42.85 16.99
C GLN A 176 10.39 -41.57 17.39
N GLU A 177 11.72 -41.65 17.49
CA GLU A 177 12.56 -40.49 17.80
C GLU A 177 12.42 -39.40 16.73
N THR A 178 12.32 -39.83 15.45
CA THR A 178 12.10 -38.89 14.32
C THR A 178 10.76 -38.19 14.44
N ALA A 179 9.67 -38.92 14.72
CA ALA A 179 8.34 -38.34 14.91
C ALA A 179 8.28 -37.40 16.13
N GLN A 180 8.94 -37.79 17.26
CA GLN A 180 9.05 -36.94 18.44
C GLN A 180 9.81 -35.63 18.15
N ARG A 181 10.91 -35.72 17.37
CA ARG A 181 11.67 -34.56 16.95
C ARG A 181 10.86 -33.61 16.07
N MET A 182 10.16 -34.14 15.05
CA MET A 182 9.27 -33.35 14.19
C MET A 182 8.18 -32.65 15.01
N THR A 183 7.60 -33.34 16.00
CA THR A 183 6.56 -32.79 16.88
C THR A 183 7.11 -31.68 17.78
N ALA A 184 8.28 -31.90 18.39
CA ALA A 184 8.94 -30.92 19.26
C ALA A 184 9.30 -29.63 18.50
N ASP A 185 9.81 -29.78 17.27
CA ASP A 185 10.20 -28.67 16.39
C ASP A 185 8.99 -28.07 15.63
N ARG A 186 7.79 -28.67 15.77
CA ARG A 186 6.56 -28.29 15.02
C ARG A 186 6.78 -28.29 13.51
N ARG A 187 7.39 -29.36 12.97
CA ARG A 187 7.72 -29.53 11.56
C ARG A 187 6.99 -30.72 10.95
N SER A 188 6.58 -30.58 9.69
CA SER A 188 5.99 -31.64 8.87
C SER A 188 7.01 -32.55 8.21
N SER A 189 8.32 -32.28 8.42
CA SER A 189 9.41 -33.10 7.88
C SER A 189 10.65 -33.04 8.76
N ALA A 190 11.49 -34.08 8.67
CA ALA A 190 12.81 -34.13 9.27
C ALA A 190 13.87 -34.55 8.21
N LEU A 191 15.01 -33.93 8.26
CA LEU A 191 16.18 -34.28 7.47
C LEU A 191 16.98 -35.37 8.19
N VAL A 192 17.30 -36.45 7.50
CA VAL A 192 18.08 -37.58 8.03
C VAL A 192 19.55 -37.39 7.61
N MET A 193 20.42 -37.24 8.61
CA MET A 193 21.83 -36.94 8.39
C MET A 193 22.72 -38.15 8.69
N GLN A 194 23.72 -38.37 7.84
CA GLN A 194 24.83 -39.27 8.10
C GLN A 194 26.10 -38.47 8.30
N GLY A 195 26.43 -38.19 9.55
CA GLY A 195 27.46 -37.20 9.87
C GLY A 195 27.06 -35.80 9.40
N ARG A 196 27.78 -35.25 8.42
CA ARG A 196 27.47 -33.93 7.82
C ARG A 196 26.72 -34.04 6.49
N THR A 197 26.48 -35.24 5.97
CA THR A 197 25.86 -35.49 4.67
C THR A 197 24.35 -35.70 4.84
N LEU A 198 23.55 -35.09 3.98
CA LEU A 198 22.10 -35.33 3.92
C LEU A 198 21.87 -36.72 3.28
N ALA A 199 21.39 -37.67 4.07
CA ALA A 199 21.09 -39.02 3.63
C ALA A 199 19.66 -39.18 3.10
N GLY A 200 18.69 -38.48 3.72
CA GLY A 200 17.29 -38.61 3.36
C GLY A 200 16.39 -37.55 3.97
N ILE A 201 15.11 -37.64 3.65
CA ILE A 201 14.04 -36.83 4.25
C ILE A 201 12.87 -37.75 4.65
N VAL A 202 12.26 -37.45 5.80
CA VAL A 202 11.01 -38.08 6.27
C VAL A 202 9.96 -37.01 6.41
N THR A 203 8.74 -37.28 5.99
CA THR A 203 7.59 -36.38 6.08
C THR A 203 6.43 -37.03 6.86
N ASP A 204 5.45 -36.20 7.30
CA ASP A 204 4.20 -36.70 7.90
C ASP A 204 3.48 -37.73 6.99
N ARG A 205 3.62 -37.58 5.68
CA ARG A 205 3.08 -38.52 4.71
C ARG A 205 3.76 -39.89 4.84
N ASP A 206 5.10 -39.94 5.01
CA ASP A 206 5.85 -41.16 5.15
C ASP A 206 5.49 -41.90 6.44
N LEU A 207 5.35 -41.16 7.57
CA LEU A 207 4.88 -41.72 8.82
C LEU A 207 3.48 -42.33 8.68
N ARG A 208 2.56 -41.64 8.03
CA ARG A 208 1.20 -42.14 7.82
C ARG A 208 1.16 -43.33 6.84
N SER A 209 1.83 -43.19 5.68
CA SER A 209 1.70 -44.18 4.61
C SER A 209 2.58 -45.41 4.80
N ARG A 210 3.80 -45.25 5.32
CA ARG A 210 4.78 -46.32 5.46
C ARG A 210 4.78 -46.97 6.86
N VAL A 211 4.44 -46.21 7.93
CA VAL A 211 4.41 -46.78 9.27
C VAL A 211 3.00 -47.21 9.65
N VAL A 212 2.04 -46.24 9.68
CA VAL A 212 0.69 -46.55 10.17
C VAL A 212 -0.06 -47.50 9.23
N ALA A 213 -0.02 -47.23 7.91
CA ALA A 213 -0.76 -48.02 6.93
C ALA A 213 -0.14 -49.43 6.68
N GLU A 214 1.19 -49.56 6.77
CA GLU A 214 1.90 -50.82 6.54
C GLU A 214 2.21 -51.59 7.84
N GLY A 215 1.94 -50.95 9.02
CA GLY A 215 2.11 -51.61 10.31
C GLY A 215 3.56 -51.82 10.76
N LEU A 216 4.48 -50.95 10.30
CA LEU A 216 5.88 -50.99 10.72
C LEU A 216 6.04 -50.64 12.19
N SER A 217 7.07 -51.23 12.82
CA SER A 217 7.38 -50.89 14.23
C SER A 217 7.98 -49.49 14.32
N VAL A 218 7.49 -48.70 15.29
CA VAL A 218 8.04 -47.37 15.55
C VAL A 218 9.49 -47.42 16.07
N THR A 219 9.97 -48.58 16.50
CA THR A 219 11.34 -48.85 16.94
C THR A 219 12.29 -49.17 15.78
N ASP A 220 11.75 -49.36 14.53
CA ASP A 220 12.58 -49.61 13.37
C ASP A 220 13.43 -48.35 13.03
N PRO A 221 14.60 -48.55 12.43
CA PRO A 221 15.48 -47.47 12.02
C PRO A 221 14.83 -46.54 10.97
N VAL A 222 15.05 -45.21 11.07
CA VAL A 222 14.46 -44.20 10.18
C VAL A 222 14.78 -44.42 8.68
N PRO A 223 15.91 -45.03 8.26
CA PRO A 223 16.16 -45.37 6.84
C PRO A 223 15.12 -46.27 6.18
N THR A 224 14.35 -47.03 6.97
CA THR A 224 13.28 -47.90 6.41
C THR A 224 12.13 -47.11 5.81
N ILE A 225 11.92 -45.88 6.27
CA ILE A 225 10.80 -45.04 5.82
C ILE A 225 11.23 -43.73 5.13
N MET A 226 12.50 -43.35 5.19
CA MET A 226 12.96 -42.13 4.55
C MET A 226 12.92 -42.19 3.03
N THR A 227 12.82 -41.07 2.38
CA THR A 227 13.15 -40.91 0.97
C THR A 227 14.64 -40.59 0.86
N PRO A 228 15.47 -41.51 0.32
CA PRO A 228 16.91 -41.31 0.23
C PRO A 228 17.27 -40.29 -0.84
N SER A 229 18.43 -39.63 -0.68
CA SER A 229 18.99 -38.66 -1.63
C SER A 229 17.94 -37.67 -2.15
N PRO A 230 17.29 -36.90 -1.27
CA PRO A 230 16.24 -35.99 -1.69
C PRO A 230 16.78 -34.92 -2.64
N VAL A 231 15.92 -34.42 -3.51
CA VAL A 231 16.24 -33.25 -4.33
C VAL A 231 16.49 -32.06 -3.40
N THR A 232 17.54 -31.32 -3.68
CA THR A 232 17.91 -30.12 -2.90
C THR A 232 18.12 -28.95 -3.84
N VAL A 233 17.99 -27.73 -3.31
CA VAL A 233 18.36 -26.50 -4.00
C VAL A 233 19.31 -25.67 -3.16
N ASP A 234 20.12 -24.83 -3.83
CA ASP A 234 21.02 -23.90 -3.21
C ASP A 234 20.24 -22.79 -2.49
N ALA A 235 20.78 -22.31 -1.38
CA ALA A 235 20.20 -21.21 -0.59
C ALA A 235 20.04 -19.92 -1.41
N ASP A 236 20.88 -19.72 -2.41
CA ASP A 236 20.84 -18.56 -3.32
C ASP A 236 19.98 -18.78 -4.57
N ALA A 237 19.39 -19.98 -4.74
CA ALA A 237 18.47 -20.24 -5.84
C ALA A 237 17.28 -19.26 -5.81
N VAL A 238 16.86 -18.82 -6.99
CA VAL A 238 15.72 -17.92 -7.12
C VAL A 238 14.42 -18.67 -6.81
N VAL A 239 13.52 -18.06 -6.06
CA VAL A 239 12.24 -18.68 -5.64
C VAL A 239 11.46 -19.27 -6.80
N PHE A 240 11.49 -18.63 -7.97
CA PHE A 240 10.86 -19.17 -9.19
C PHE A 240 11.43 -20.54 -9.57
N GLU A 241 12.74 -20.73 -9.50
CA GLU A 241 13.39 -22.02 -9.80
C GLU A 241 13.00 -23.08 -8.78
N VAL A 242 12.90 -22.68 -7.49
CA VAL A 242 12.44 -23.55 -6.40
C VAL A 242 11.03 -24.06 -6.65
N ILE A 243 10.11 -23.17 -7.02
CA ILE A 243 8.72 -23.51 -7.35
C ILE A 243 8.70 -24.46 -8.56
N LEU A 244 9.49 -24.16 -9.61
CA LEU A 244 9.55 -24.96 -10.81
C LEU A 244 10.03 -26.39 -10.51
N GLU A 245 11.07 -26.55 -9.68
CA GLU A 245 11.54 -27.88 -9.22
C GLU A 245 10.46 -28.64 -8.45
N MET A 246 9.78 -27.96 -7.51
CA MET A 246 8.72 -28.58 -6.72
C MET A 246 7.55 -29.05 -7.58
N VAL A 247 7.11 -28.22 -8.54
CA VAL A 247 6.00 -28.55 -9.46
C VAL A 247 6.40 -29.64 -10.43
N THR A 248 7.58 -29.52 -11.06
CA THR A 248 8.05 -30.49 -12.08
C THR A 248 8.24 -31.90 -11.49
N ARG A 249 8.70 -31.98 -10.24
CA ARG A 249 8.96 -33.26 -9.56
C ARG A 249 7.81 -33.72 -8.66
N ASN A 250 6.73 -32.90 -8.57
CA ASN A 250 5.57 -33.17 -7.71
C ASN A 250 5.95 -33.41 -6.23
N ILE A 251 6.85 -32.58 -5.69
CA ILE A 251 7.35 -32.65 -4.32
C ILE A 251 6.86 -31.41 -3.52
N ASN A 252 6.49 -31.64 -2.25
CA ASN A 252 5.96 -30.59 -1.38
C ASN A 252 6.96 -30.13 -0.30
N HIS A 253 8.12 -30.78 -0.19
CA HIS A 253 9.17 -30.48 0.77
C HIS A 253 10.50 -30.48 0.02
N LEU A 254 11.21 -29.36 0.03
CA LEU A 254 12.46 -29.18 -0.68
C LEU A 254 13.55 -28.70 0.28
N PRO A 255 14.55 -29.55 0.62
CA PRO A 255 15.68 -29.13 1.44
C PRO A 255 16.53 -28.07 0.76
N ILE A 256 16.91 -27.05 1.52
CA ILE A 256 17.77 -25.94 1.08
C ILE A 256 19.15 -26.14 1.65
N ILE A 257 20.16 -26.07 0.78
CA ILE A 257 21.57 -26.33 1.09
C ILE A 257 22.37 -25.03 0.98
N GLU A 258 23.22 -24.77 1.97
CA GLU A 258 24.24 -23.73 1.94
C GLU A 258 25.61 -24.37 2.26
N ASP A 259 26.57 -24.20 1.39
CA ASP A 259 27.92 -24.79 1.52
C ASP A 259 27.91 -26.30 1.85
N GLY A 260 27.03 -27.04 1.21
CA GLY A 260 26.85 -28.48 1.41
C GLY A 260 26.12 -28.88 2.69
N THR A 261 25.66 -27.92 3.49
CA THR A 261 24.95 -28.15 4.74
C THR A 261 23.46 -27.75 4.60
N PRO A 262 22.51 -28.60 4.99
CA PRO A 262 21.10 -28.22 4.94
C PRO A 262 20.77 -27.16 6.02
N ILE A 263 20.21 -26.02 5.59
CA ILE A 263 19.83 -24.91 6.46
C ILE A 263 18.32 -24.87 6.76
N GLY A 264 17.50 -25.52 5.93
CA GLY A 264 16.05 -25.53 6.10
C GLY A 264 15.35 -26.45 5.09
N VAL A 265 14.04 -26.52 5.19
CA VAL A 265 13.16 -27.17 4.23
C VAL A 265 12.08 -26.19 3.84
N LEU A 266 11.95 -25.87 2.56
CA LEU A 266 10.81 -25.11 2.02
C LEU A 266 9.66 -26.07 1.71
N THR A 267 8.47 -25.60 2.03
CA THR A 267 7.22 -26.33 1.78
C THR A 267 6.27 -25.49 0.92
N THR A 268 5.26 -26.11 0.32
CA THR A 268 4.21 -25.39 -0.42
C THR A 268 3.53 -24.31 0.44
N ASP A 269 3.38 -24.57 1.75
CA ASP A 269 2.80 -23.61 2.68
C ASP A 269 3.66 -22.35 2.90
N ASP A 270 4.98 -22.43 2.72
CA ASP A 270 5.87 -21.27 2.85
C ASP A 270 5.65 -20.29 1.69
N PHE A 271 5.40 -20.80 0.47
CA PHE A 271 5.04 -19.98 -0.68
C PHE A 271 3.66 -19.35 -0.54
N VAL A 272 2.64 -20.13 -0.11
CA VAL A 272 1.29 -19.60 0.14
C VAL A 272 1.32 -18.52 1.22
N ARG A 273 2.18 -18.67 2.22
CA ARG A 273 2.36 -17.65 3.27
C ARG A 273 3.12 -16.43 2.76
N ALA A 274 4.16 -16.61 1.97
CA ALA A 274 4.89 -15.50 1.34
C ALA A 274 3.98 -14.67 0.42
N GLU A 275 3.06 -15.33 -0.30
CA GLU A 275 2.02 -14.63 -1.06
C GLU A 275 1.01 -13.91 -0.15
N ARG A 276 0.60 -14.51 0.98
CA ARG A 276 -0.32 -13.87 1.94
C ARG A 276 0.27 -12.64 2.62
N ASP A 277 1.58 -12.55 2.75
CA ASP A 277 2.31 -11.40 3.28
C ASP A 277 2.66 -10.38 2.17
N ASN A 278 2.15 -10.54 0.96
CA ASN A 278 2.30 -9.59 -0.13
C ASN A 278 1.33 -8.40 0.08
N PRO A 279 1.79 -7.13 -0.02
CA PRO A 279 0.96 -5.94 0.13
C PRO A 279 -0.32 -5.93 -0.71
N LEU A 280 -0.26 -6.47 -1.93
CA LEU A 280 -1.41 -6.57 -2.84
C LEU A 280 -2.51 -7.47 -2.29
N PHE A 281 -2.14 -8.62 -1.71
CA PHE A 281 -3.12 -9.52 -1.11
C PHE A 281 -3.73 -8.92 0.15
N LEU A 282 -2.94 -8.20 0.97
CA LEU A 282 -3.47 -7.51 2.14
C LEU A 282 -4.54 -6.48 1.74
N THR A 283 -4.26 -5.64 0.77
CA THR A 283 -5.22 -4.61 0.32
C THR A 283 -6.46 -5.23 -0.32
N ALA A 284 -6.31 -6.27 -1.13
CA ALA A 284 -7.42 -7.01 -1.73
C ALA A 284 -8.27 -7.75 -0.67
N GLU A 285 -7.61 -8.36 0.33
CA GLU A 285 -8.28 -9.05 1.43
C GLU A 285 -9.06 -8.07 2.32
N ILE A 286 -8.52 -6.87 2.61
CA ILE A 286 -9.21 -5.78 3.28
C ILE A 286 -10.46 -5.36 2.49
N ALA A 287 -10.32 -5.15 1.19
CA ALA A 287 -11.44 -4.74 0.33
C ALA A 287 -12.58 -5.77 0.29
N ALA A 288 -12.27 -7.06 0.48
CA ALA A 288 -13.24 -8.16 0.49
C ALA A 288 -13.97 -8.34 1.84
N GLN A 289 -13.50 -7.72 2.94
CA GLN A 289 -14.12 -7.88 4.25
C GLN A 289 -15.52 -7.26 4.30
N ARG A 290 -16.40 -7.84 5.10
CA ARG A 290 -17.80 -7.43 5.19
C ARG A 290 -18.13 -6.66 6.48
N ASP A 291 -17.22 -6.64 7.43
CA ASP A 291 -17.37 -5.99 8.73
C ASP A 291 -16.04 -5.44 9.26
N VAL A 292 -16.13 -4.62 10.30
CA VAL A 292 -14.98 -3.97 10.95
C VAL A 292 -14.02 -5.00 11.56
N ALA A 293 -14.54 -6.07 12.15
CA ALA A 293 -13.73 -7.10 12.81
C ALA A 293 -12.82 -7.84 11.80
N GLY A 294 -13.35 -8.14 10.62
CA GLY A 294 -12.60 -8.74 9.50
C GLY A 294 -11.51 -7.80 9.00
N ILE A 295 -11.82 -6.51 8.78
CA ILE A 295 -10.83 -5.50 8.39
C ILE A 295 -9.71 -5.41 9.43
N ALA A 296 -10.07 -5.30 10.71
CA ALA A 296 -9.11 -5.22 11.81
C ALA A 296 -8.23 -6.48 11.91
N ALA A 297 -8.79 -7.67 11.66
CA ALA A 297 -8.02 -8.92 11.66
C ALA A 297 -6.95 -8.95 10.57
N VAL A 298 -7.25 -8.44 9.38
CA VAL A 298 -6.30 -8.35 8.27
C VAL A 298 -5.27 -7.24 8.53
N ALA A 299 -5.70 -6.06 8.97
CA ALA A 299 -4.83 -4.91 9.24
C ALA A 299 -3.77 -5.22 10.31
N ARG A 300 -4.09 -6.05 11.33
CA ARG A 300 -3.13 -6.51 12.35
C ARG A 300 -1.92 -7.29 11.80
N ARG A 301 -1.94 -7.69 10.54
CA ARG A 301 -0.80 -8.38 9.88
C ARG A 301 0.26 -7.39 9.36
N LEU A 302 -0.08 -6.10 9.24
CA LEU A 302 0.81 -5.06 8.72
C LEU A 302 2.19 -4.99 9.41
N PRO A 303 2.31 -5.08 10.76
CA PRO A 303 3.64 -5.07 11.39
C PRO A 303 4.55 -6.21 10.94
N GLY A 304 4.01 -7.42 10.74
CA GLY A 304 4.77 -8.57 10.22
C GLY A 304 5.22 -8.37 8.77
N LEU A 305 4.39 -7.73 7.94
CA LEU A 305 4.75 -7.35 6.58
C LEU A 305 5.92 -6.35 6.59
N VAL A 306 5.85 -5.29 7.42
CA VAL A 306 6.93 -4.30 7.54
C VAL A 306 8.24 -4.95 8.01
N GLU A 307 8.17 -5.88 8.98
CA GLU A 307 9.35 -6.64 9.43
C GLU A 307 9.97 -7.44 8.27
N THR A 308 9.13 -8.06 7.45
CA THR A 308 9.59 -8.82 6.29
C THR A 308 10.26 -7.92 5.24
N LEU A 309 9.66 -6.76 4.92
CA LEU A 309 10.21 -5.80 3.97
C LEU A 309 11.56 -5.22 4.44
N VAL A 310 11.66 -4.89 5.74
CA VAL A 310 12.94 -4.41 6.33
C VAL A 310 14.02 -5.49 6.23
N ARG A 311 13.68 -6.75 6.45
CA ARG A 311 14.63 -7.89 6.33
C ARG A 311 15.07 -8.14 4.89
N GLN A 312 14.24 -7.75 3.92
CA GLN A 312 14.55 -7.80 2.48
C GLN A 312 15.24 -6.53 1.98
N ASP A 313 15.71 -5.66 2.88
CA ASP A 313 16.37 -4.39 2.57
C ASP A 313 15.57 -3.46 1.64
N ALA A 314 14.23 -3.50 1.74
CA ALA A 314 13.38 -2.55 1.03
C ALA A 314 13.65 -1.12 1.52
N SER A 315 13.59 -0.14 0.62
CA SER A 315 13.81 1.26 0.97
C SER A 315 12.76 1.79 1.95
N ALA A 316 13.09 2.83 2.71
CA ALA A 316 12.12 3.45 3.61
C ALA A 316 10.95 4.07 2.86
N ASP A 317 11.19 4.62 1.67
CA ASP A 317 10.15 5.15 0.78
C ASP A 317 9.17 4.05 0.34
N ASP A 318 9.68 2.90 -0.13
CA ASP A 318 8.83 1.77 -0.53
C ASP A 318 8.00 1.23 0.63
N ILE A 319 8.61 1.05 1.80
CA ILE A 319 7.91 0.59 3.01
C ILE A 319 6.82 1.60 3.41
N GLY A 320 7.12 2.90 3.40
CA GLY A 320 6.16 3.96 3.70
C GLY A 320 4.96 3.95 2.75
N ARG A 321 5.20 3.75 1.45
CA ARG A 321 4.15 3.60 0.42
C ARG A 321 3.29 2.37 0.66
N VAL A 322 3.89 1.22 0.99
CA VAL A 322 3.17 -0.02 1.31
C VAL A 322 2.30 0.16 2.55
N VAL A 323 2.85 0.69 3.64
CA VAL A 323 2.10 0.95 4.88
C VAL A 323 0.92 1.87 4.62
N THR A 324 1.15 2.92 3.83
CA THR A 324 0.11 3.88 3.47
C THR A 324 -0.97 3.25 2.58
N ALA A 325 -0.60 2.44 1.60
CA ALA A 325 -1.55 1.76 0.71
C ALA A 325 -2.49 0.82 1.49
N VAL A 326 -1.96 0.09 2.48
CA VAL A 326 -2.77 -0.76 3.38
C VAL A 326 -3.72 0.11 4.21
N GLY A 327 -3.22 1.22 4.79
CA GLY A 327 -4.05 2.16 5.52
C GLY A 327 -5.17 2.77 4.67
N ASP A 328 -4.87 3.17 3.43
CA ASP A 328 -5.86 3.71 2.49
C ASP A 328 -6.93 2.66 2.12
N ALA A 329 -6.55 1.38 1.99
CA ALA A 329 -7.51 0.30 1.76
C ALA A 329 -8.45 0.11 2.96
N VAL A 330 -7.92 0.23 4.19
CA VAL A 330 -8.72 0.21 5.43
C VAL A 330 -9.73 1.37 5.40
N ASP A 331 -9.30 2.62 5.18
CA ASP A 331 -10.20 3.77 5.12
C ASP A 331 -11.30 3.57 4.09
N ARG A 332 -10.93 3.25 2.84
CA ARG A 332 -11.90 3.05 1.76
C ARG A 332 -12.95 2.00 2.12
N ARG A 333 -12.51 0.87 2.70
CA ARG A 333 -13.44 -0.19 3.05
C ARG A 333 -14.36 0.19 4.19
N LEU A 334 -13.85 0.86 5.23
CA LEU A 334 -14.65 1.37 6.34
C LEU A 334 -15.67 2.42 5.88
N ILE A 335 -15.27 3.33 4.99
CA ILE A 335 -16.18 4.33 4.41
C ILE A 335 -17.31 3.64 3.62
N LEU A 336 -16.98 2.66 2.78
CA LEU A 336 -17.98 1.90 2.03
C LEU A 336 -18.95 1.12 2.93
N LEU A 337 -18.49 0.61 4.09
CA LEU A 337 -19.37 -0.02 5.08
C LEU A 337 -20.29 1.01 5.72
N ALA A 338 -19.77 2.18 6.08
CA ALA A 338 -20.57 3.27 6.64
C ALA A 338 -21.63 3.77 5.65
N GLU A 339 -21.27 3.96 4.37
CA GLU A 339 -22.20 4.37 3.32
C GLU A 339 -23.28 3.31 3.05
N ALA A 340 -22.93 2.02 3.17
CA ALA A 340 -23.91 0.94 3.03
C ALA A 340 -24.95 0.95 4.17
N GLU A 341 -24.55 1.36 5.37
CA GLU A 341 -25.44 1.46 6.54
C GLU A 341 -26.26 2.76 6.55
N LEU A 342 -25.60 3.89 6.26
CA LEU A 342 -26.20 5.22 6.34
C LEU A 342 -26.96 5.64 5.07
N GLY A 343 -26.78 4.91 3.98
CA GLY A 343 -27.25 5.31 2.65
C GLY A 343 -26.25 6.21 1.90
N PRO A 344 -26.57 6.60 0.65
CA PRO A 344 -25.70 7.43 -0.16
C PRO A 344 -25.51 8.82 0.46
N PRO A 345 -24.30 9.43 0.30
CA PRO A 345 -24.04 10.77 0.82
C PRO A 345 -24.99 11.80 0.19
N PRO A 346 -25.57 12.70 1.01
CA PRO A 346 -26.55 13.68 0.53
C PRO A 346 -25.97 14.73 -0.41
N VAL A 347 -24.67 15.01 -0.30
CA VAL A 347 -23.88 15.89 -1.19
C VAL A 347 -22.51 15.27 -1.41
N PRO A 348 -21.80 15.60 -2.52
CA PRO A 348 -20.45 15.11 -2.75
C PRO A 348 -19.49 15.47 -1.61
N TYR A 349 -18.57 14.58 -1.30
CA TYR A 349 -17.52 14.81 -0.31
C TYR A 349 -16.23 14.11 -0.71
N CYS A 350 -15.12 14.53 -0.10
CA CYS A 350 -13.83 13.91 -0.23
C CYS A 350 -13.27 13.60 1.16
N TRP A 351 -13.00 12.32 1.43
CA TRP A 351 -12.23 11.92 2.60
C TRP A 351 -10.76 12.14 2.33
N VAL A 352 -10.11 12.89 3.20
CA VAL A 352 -8.69 13.21 3.09
C VAL A 352 -7.93 12.71 4.31
N VAL A 353 -6.69 12.29 4.10
CA VAL A 353 -5.73 11.95 5.16
C VAL A 353 -4.66 13.03 5.24
N MET A 354 -4.01 13.12 6.41
CA MET A 354 -3.03 14.17 6.69
C MET A 354 -1.71 13.61 7.21
N GLY A 355 -0.73 14.48 7.35
CA GLY A 355 0.56 14.16 7.97
C GLY A 355 1.35 13.09 7.22
N SER A 356 1.97 12.17 7.95
CA SER A 356 2.84 11.14 7.36
C SER A 356 2.09 10.21 6.38
N ARG A 357 0.79 10.01 6.60
CA ARG A 357 -0.05 9.22 5.71
C ARG A 357 -0.30 9.92 4.38
N ALA A 358 -0.58 11.21 4.41
CA ALA A 358 -0.70 12.00 3.19
C ALA A 358 0.61 12.05 2.40
N ARG A 359 1.74 12.09 3.09
CA ARG A 359 3.07 12.10 2.48
C ARG A 359 3.55 10.74 1.98
N LEU A 360 2.78 9.65 2.17
CA LEU A 360 3.19 8.26 1.85
C LEU A 360 4.42 7.80 2.67
N GLU A 361 4.60 8.34 3.86
CA GLU A 361 5.75 8.14 4.76
C GLU A 361 5.34 7.53 6.09
N GLN A 362 4.17 6.86 6.13
CA GLN A 362 3.65 6.29 7.36
C GLN A 362 4.54 5.13 7.83
N ALA A 363 4.85 5.11 9.12
CA ALA A 363 5.52 3.99 9.79
C ALA A 363 4.57 3.36 10.81
N LEU A 364 5.01 2.27 11.44
CA LEU A 364 4.20 1.56 12.44
C LEU A 364 3.87 2.44 13.66
N GLY A 365 2.70 2.21 14.27
CA GLY A 365 2.26 2.93 15.46
C GLY A 365 1.91 4.41 15.22
N ALA A 366 1.65 4.80 13.97
CA ALA A 366 1.13 6.13 13.67
C ALA A 366 -0.36 6.22 14.02
N ASP A 367 -0.74 7.35 14.58
CA ASP A 367 -2.13 7.72 14.82
C ASP A 367 -2.87 8.07 13.51
N GLN A 368 -4.19 8.13 13.58
CA GLN A 368 -5.02 8.55 12.47
C GLN A 368 -5.10 10.07 12.41
N ASP A 369 -4.85 10.64 11.23
CA ASP A 369 -5.06 12.04 10.92
C ASP A 369 -5.90 12.12 9.65
N ASN A 370 -7.16 12.58 9.76
CA ASN A 370 -8.09 12.61 8.64
C ASN A 370 -9.12 13.75 8.75
N ALA A 371 -9.78 14.09 7.64
CA ALA A 371 -10.81 15.10 7.57
C ALA A 371 -11.78 14.84 6.41
N ILE A 372 -12.86 15.60 6.34
CA ILE A 372 -13.81 15.59 5.23
C ILE A 372 -13.87 16.99 4.61
N VAL A 373 -13.62 17.04 3.30
CA VAL A 373 -13.93 18.21 2.46
C VAL A 373 -15.26 17.95 1.78
N ILE A 374 -16.25 18.79 2.07
CA ILE A 374 -17.64 18.60 1.59
C ILE A 374 -17.92 19.62 0.47
N ASP A 375 -18.80 19.28 -0.43
CA ASP A 375 -19.29 20.20 -1.46
C ASP A 375 -19.93 21.44 -0.86
N ASP A 376 -19.86 22.57 -1.56
CA ASP A 376 -20.41 23.85 -1.09
C ASP A 376 -21.95 23.90 -1.03
N ALA A 377 -22.64 22.89 -1.58
CA ALA A 377 -24.08 22.68 -1.38
C ALA A 377 -24.42 22.15 0.03
N TYR A 378 -23.43 21.88 0.86
CA TYR A 378 -23.62 21.43 2.24
C TYR A 378 -24.42 22.43 3.09
N ASP A 379 -25.47 21.89 3.75
CA ASP A 379 -26.26 22.55 4.79
C ASP A 379 -26.17 21.75 6.09
N GLU A 380 -25.78 22.40 7.19
CA GLU A 380 -25.57 21.72 8.48
C GLU A 380 -26.85 21.10 9.03
N ALA A 381 -28.00 21.77 8.86
CA ALA A 381 -29.27 21.29 9.41
C ALA A 381 -29.81 20.06 8.66
N ALA A 382 -29.56 19.99 7.34
CA ALA A 382 -30.04 18.90 6.50
C ALA A 382 -29.05 17.72 6.41
N HIS A 383 -27.74 18.00 6.43
CA HIS A 383 -26.71 17.03 6.08
C HIS A 383 -25.73 16.72 7.22
N GLY A 384 -25.71 17.54 8.28
CA GLY A 384 -24.71 17.46 9.36
C GLY A 384 -24.74 16.14 10.12
N GLU A 385 -25.92 15.58 10.35
CA GLU A 385 -26.07 14.28 11.04
C GLU A 385 -25.43 13.14 10.27
N TYR A 386 -25.64 13.09 8.94
CA TYR A 386 -25.04 12.08 8.08
C TYR A 386 -23.50 12.09 8.16
N PHE A 387 -22.87 13.24 7.95
CA PHE A 387 -21.42 13.33 7.95
C PHE A 387 -20.81 13.14 9.34
N ARG A 388 -21.55 13.47 10.41
CA ARG A 388 -21.13 13.15 11.78
C ARG A 388 -21.14 11.64 12.03
N ALA A 389 -22.22 10.97 11.64
CA ALA A 389 -22.34 9.52 11.78
C ALA A 389 -21.27 8.79 10.96
N LEU A 390 -21.08 9.16 9.69
CA LEU A 390 -20.01 8.63 8.82
C LEU A 390 -18.62 8.77 9.47
N ALA A 391 -18.28 9.99 9.92
CA ALA A 391 -16.98 10.26 10.51
C ALA A 391 -16.75 9.51 11.83
N THR A 392 -17.76 9.43 12.69
CA THR A 392 -17.69 8.69 13.95
C THR A 392 -17.46 7.21 13.69
N PHE A 393 -18.30 6.59 12.82
CA PHE A 393 -18.13 5.19 12.46
C PHE A 393 -16.74 4.88 11.94
N VAL A 394 -16.24 5.65 10.97
CA VAL A 394 -14.93 5.40 10.37
C VAL A 394 -13.79 5.61 11.36
N CYS A 395 -13.82 6.69 12.16
CA CYS A 395 -12.77 6.98 13.14
C CYS A 395 -12.71 5.91 14.25
N ASP A 396 -13.85 5.43 14.74
CA ASP A 396 -13.91 4.39 15.77
C ASP A 396 -13.43 3.04 15.22
N ALA A 397 -13.87 2.68 14.02
CA ALA A 397 -13.44 1.47 13.34
C ALA A 397 -11.94 1.48 12.97
N LEU A 398 -11.35 2.65 12.70
CA LEU A 398 -9.91 2.81 12.53
C LEU A 398 -9.15 2.47 13.82
N VAL A 399 -9.66 2.88 15.00
CA VAL A 399 -9.06 2.49 16.29
C VAL A 399 -9.05 0.97 16.45
N GLU A 400 -10.16 0.30 16.14
CA GLU A 400 -10.24 -1.17 16.18
C GLU A 400 -9.28 -1.84 15.19
N SER A 401 -9.02 -1.18 14.06
CA SER A 401 -8.11 -1.64 13.01
C SER A 401 -6.63 -1.36 13.31
N GLY A 402 -6.29 -0.77 14.47
CA GLY A 402 -4.93 -0.54 14.92
C GLY A 402 -4.37 0.85 14.60
N TYR A 403 -5.21 1.81 14.24
CA TYR A 403 -4.86 3.23 14.05
C TYR A 403 -5.37 4.06 15.24
N PRO A 404 -4.54 4.34 16.26
CA PRO A 404 -4.97 5.07 17.45
C PRO A 404 -5.53 6.45 17.13
N SER A 405 -6.40 6.94 18.01
CA SER A 405 -6.91 8.32 17.92
C SER A 405 -5.77 9.34 18.03
N CYS A 406 -5.81 10.36 17.19
CA CYS A 406 -4.86 11.47 17.25
C CYS A 406 -5.02 12.28 18.57
N PRO A 407 -3.95 12.42 19.39
CA PRO A 407 -4.02 13.22 20.61
C PRO A 407 -4.38 14.69 20.35
N GLY A 408 -4.03 15.20 19.15
CA GLY A 408 -4.38 16.54 18.69
C GLY A 408 -5.82 16.68 18.21
N ARG A 409 -6.63 15.60 18.24
CA ARG A 409 -8.00 15.55 17.71
C ARG A 409 -8.10 15.97 16.24
N ILE A 410 -7.08 15.61 15.45
CA ILE A 410 -7.05 15.87 14.01
C ILE A 410 -7.72 14.68 13.31
N MET A 411 -9.02 14.58 13.46
CA MET A 411 -9.84 13.49 12.93
C MET A 411 -11.17 14.03 12.41
N ALA A 412 -11.73 13.37 11.40
CA ALA A 412 -13.02 13.72 10.81
C ALA A 412 -14.18 13.72 11.84
N SER A 413 -14.05 12.98 12.96
CA SER A 413 -14.99 13.02 14.08
C SER A 413 -15.03 14.38 14.79
N ASN A 414 -14.03 15.26 14.60
CA ASN A 414 -14.05 16.64 15.07
C ASN A 414 -14.85 17.51 14.10
N ASP A 415 -15.88 18.23 14.61
CA ASP A 415 -16.78 19.04 13.80
C ASP A 415 -16.06 20.08 12.91
N ARG A 416 -14.93 20.61 13.37
CA ARG A 416 -14.14 21.60 12.62
C ARG A 416 -13.44 21.01 11.40
N LEU A 417 -13.30 19.70 11.33
CA LEU A 417 -12.62 18.99 10.24
C LEU A 417 -13.58 18.30 9.28
N ARG A 418 -14.88 18.61 9.41
CA ARG A 418 -15.95 18.29 8.46
C ARG A 418 -16.54 19.59 7.98
N ALA A 419 -16.07 20.09 6.86
CA ALA A 419 -16.46 21.42 6.42
C ALA A 419 -16.58 21.48 4.88
N PRO A 420 -17.44 22.37 4.35
CA PRO A 420 -17.48 22.63 2.93
C PRO A 420 -16.21 23.32 2.41
N THR A 421 -15.95 23.16 1.11
CA THR A 421 -14.72 23.65 0.46
C THR A 421 -14.49 25.14 0.70
N ARG A 422 -15.55 25.97 0.71
CA ARG A 422 -15.46 27.40 1.01
C ARG A 422 -14.91 27.68 2.42
N VAL A 423 -15.28 26.85 3.41
CA VAL A 423 -14.81 27.00 4.80
C VAL A 423 -13.35 26.57 4.93
N TRP A 424 -12.97 25.45 4.29
CA TRP A 424 -11.57 25.04 4.22
C TRP A 424 -10.68 26.10 3.56
N ARG A 425 -11.14 26.68 2.45
CA ARG A 425 -10.42 27.78 1.78
C ARG A 425 -10.23 28.97 2.70
N GLN A 426 -11.31 29.39 3.39
CA GLN A 426 -11.22 30.50 4.35
C GLN A 426 -10.23 30.19 5.49
N GLN A 427 -10.22 28.97 6.02
CA GLN A 427 -9.25 28.58 7.06
C GLN A 427 -7.81 28.66 6.56
N PHE A 428 -7.53 28.17 5.35
CA PHE A 428 -6.20 28.29 4.75
C PHE A 428 -5.80 29.76 4.54
N ASP A 429 -6.73 30.59 4.04
CA ASP A 429 -6.49 32.03 3.88
C ASP A 429 -6.19 32.70 5.23
N GLU A 430 -6.93 32.37 6.28
CA GLU A 430 -6.67 32.90 7.64
C GLU A 430 -5.28 32.49 8.16
N TRP A 431 -4.88 31.21 8.00
CA TRP A 431 -3.55 30.74 8.39
C TRP A 431 -2.44 31.44 7.61
N MET A 432 -2.63 31.68 6.31
CA MET A 432 -1.62 32.28 5.45
C MET A 432 -1.55 33.82 5.57
N THR A 433 -2.67 34.49 5.88
CA THR A 433 -2.72 35.96 5.94
C THR A 433 -2.57 36.51 7.37
N ARG A 434 -3.01 35.77 8.40
CA ARG A 434 -2.97 36.17 9.82
C ARG A 434 -2.31 35.09 10.67
N PRO A 435 -1.03 34.81 10.43
CA PRO A 435 -0.36 33.72 11.12
C PRO A 435 -0.17 34.05 12.60
N VAL A 436 -0.82 33.27 13.48
CA VAL A 436 -0.60 33.27 14.92
C VAL A 436 0.29 32.08 15.28
N SER A 437 1.39 32.28 16.01
CA SER A 437 2.44 31.31 16.27
C SER A 437 1.93 29.89 16.62
N ASP A 438 1.01 29.80 17.58
CA ASP A 438 0.47 28.52 18.05
C ASP A 438 -0.47 27.85 17.03
N ALA A 439 -1.19 28.64 16.22
CA ALA A 439 -2.04 28.12 15.17
C ALA A 439 -1.21 27.53 14.02
N ILE A 440 -0.06 28.15 13.70
CA ILE A 440 0.82 27.70 12.61
C ILE A 440 1.54 26.42 12.96
N MET A 441 2.01 26.24 14.19
CA MET A 441 2.62 24.98 14.62
C MET A 441 1.65 23.80 14.48
N ARG A 442 0.35 24.02 14.72
CA ARG A 442 -0.71 23.03 14.54
C ARG A 442 -1.15 22.92 13.08
N ALA A 443 -1.11 24.03 12.34
CA ALA A 443 -1.55 24.10 10.95
C ALA A 443 -0.60 23.36 9.97
N GLY A 444 0.67 23.14 10.35
CA GLY A 444 1.64 22.47 9.48
C GLY A 444 1.15 21.13 8.91
N ILE A 445 0.40 20.36 9.68
CA ILE A 445 -0.15 19.08 9.25
C ILE A 445 -1.20 19.23 8.13
N PHE A 446 -1.96 20.34 8.12
CA PHE A 446 -3.01 20.58 7.12
C PHE A 446 -2.45 20.93 5.73
N PHE A 447 -1.18 21.32 5.64
CA PHE A 447 -0.49 21.50 4.36
C PHE A 447 0.08 20.18 3.80
N ASP A 448 -0.12 19.08 4.51
CA ASP A 448 0.15 17.73 4.08
C ASP A 448 -1.17 16.95 4.03
N MET A 449 -2.00 17.22 3.03
CA MET A 449 -3.28 16.55 2.80
C MET A 449 -3.24 15.76 1.50
N ARG A 450 -3.99 14.64 1.45
CA ARG A 450 -4.17 13.81 0.26
C ARG A 450 -5.57 13.19 0.25
N PRO A 451 -6.26 13.14 -0.91
CA PRO A 451 -7.55 12.48 -1.04
C PRO A 451 -7.38 10.95 -1.01
N VAL A 452 -8.32 10.26 -0.35
CA VAL A 452 -8.37 8.78 -0.29
C VAL A 452 -9.67 8.24 -0.90
N HIS A 453 -10.81 8.91 -0.67
CA HIS A 453 -12.12 8.46 -1.16
C HIS A 453 -13.03 9.63 -1.51
N GLY A 454 -13.96 9.42 -2.46
CA GLY A 454 -14.99 10.38 -2.83
C GLY A 454 -14.61 11.34 -3.96
N ALA A 455 -15.15 12.54 -3.94
CA ALA A 455 -15.00 13.57 -5.00
C ALA A 455 -13.64 14.28 -4.91
N VAL A 456 -12.63 13.74 -5.56
CA VAL A 456 -11.23 14.22 -5.51
C VAL A 456 -11.09 15.67 -5.98
N ASP A 457 -11.97 16.13 -6.89
CA ASP A 457 -11.94 17.48 -7.44
C ASP A 457 -12.17 18.56 -6.36
N LEU A 458 -12.90 18.23 -5.27
CA LEU A 458 -13.08 19.13 -4.11
C LEU A 458 -11.74 19.41 -3.42
N TYR A 459 -10.92 18.39 -3.24
CA TYR A 459 -9.57 18.55 -2.70
C TYR A 459 -8.62 19.24 -3.69
N ALA A 460 -8.69 18.89 -4.98
CA ALA A 460 -7.82 19.46 -6.01
C ALA A 460 -7.96 20.98 -6.06
N ALA A 461 -9.19 21.50 -6.04
CA ALA A 461 -9.46 22.95 -6.00
C ALA A 461 -8.86 23.63 -4.77
N LEU A 462 -8.84 22.95 -3.61
CA LEU A 462 -8.24 23.47 -2.38
C LEU A 462 -6.70 23.48 -2.46
N SER A 463 -6.10 22.40 -2.99
CA SER A 463 -4.66 22.28 -3.21
C SER A 463 -4.15 23.36 -4.19
N ASP A 464 -4.89 23.60 -5.28
CA ASP A 464 -4.57 24.65 -6.26
C ASP A 464 -4.59 26.04 -5.62
N HIS A 465 -5.58 26.30 -4.78
CA HIS A 465 -5.68 27.57 -4.04
C HIS A 465 -4.48 27.77 -3.11
N VAL A 466 -4.12 26.77 -2.32
CA VAL A 466 -2.95 26.82 -1.42
C VAL A 466 -1.65 27.06 -2.20
N ALA A 467 -1.44 26.34 -3.30
CA ALA A 467 -0.24 26.50 -4.15
C ALA A 467 -0.13 27.91 -4.76
N ALA A 468 -1.25 28.55 -5.07
CA ALA A 468 -1.28 29.92 -5.61
C ALA A 468 -1.03 30.99 -4.53
N VAL A 469 -1.52 30.82 -3.31
CA VAL A 469 -1.50 31.85 -2.24
C VAL A 469 -0.26 31.74 -1.37
N ALA A 470 0.20 30.53 -1.05
CA ALA A 470 1.30 30.32 -0.11
C ALA A 470 2.60 31.06 -0.48
N PRO A 471 3.06 31.09 -1.76
CA PRO A 471 4.29 31.80 -2.13
C PRO A 471 4.25 33.30 -1.84
N GLN A 472 3.07 33.90 -1.82
CA GLN A 472 2.86 35.33 -1.58
C GLN A 472 2.76 35.67 -0.09
N SER A 473 2.61 34.67 0.77
CA SER A 473 2.33 34.80 2.21
C SER A 473 3.62 34.84 3.03
N ARG A 474 4.43 35.90 2.87
CA ARG A 474 5.77 36.03 3.47
C ARG A 474 5.80 35.83 4.99
N LEU A 475 4.84 36.41 5.71
CA LEU A 475 4.77 36.31 7.17
C LEU A 475 4.52 34.86 7.62
N PHE A 476 3.61 34.17 6.94
CA PHE A 476 3.31 32.75 7.16
C PHE A 476 4.54 31.87 6.92
N LEU A 477 5.22 32.04 5.77
CA LEU A 477 6.45 31.30 5.44
C LEU A 477 7.58 31.56 6.45
N GLY A 478 7.68 32.80 6.94
CA GLY A 478 8.62 33.15 8.00
C GLY A 478 8.33 32.44 9.33
N HIS A 479 7.07 32.30 9.72
CA HIS A 479 6.69 31.53 10.90
C HIS A 479 6.94 30.03 10.71
N LEU A 480 6.58 29.46 9.56
CA LEU A 480 6.88 28.06 9.25
C LEU A 480 8.39 27.79 9.26
N SER A 481 9.18 28.67 8.67
CA SER A 481 10.65 28.57 8.68
C SER A 481 11.20 28.56 10.10
N ARG A 482 10.69 29.44 10.97
CA ARG A 482 11.08 29.48 12.38
C ARG A 482 10.74 28.17 13.10
N SER A 483 9.54 27.63 12.86
CA SER A 483 9.12 26.33 13.41
C SER A 483 10.01 25.19 12.92
N ALA A 484 10.36 25.18 11.62
CA ALA A 484 11.25 24.18 11.05
C ALA A 484 12.67 24.21 11.64
N VAL A 485 13.20 25.42 11.90
CA VAL A 485 14.53 25.62 12.50
C VAL A 485 14.54 25.33 14.00
N ALA A 486 13.42 25.46 14.68
CA ALA A 486 13.31 25.15 16.11
C ALA A 486 13.36 23.65 16.43
N ILE A 487 13.21 22.78 15.43
CA ILE A 487 13.37 21.33 15.60
C ILE A 487 14.86 21.00 15.57
N GLU A 488 15.40 20.64 16.72
CA GLU A 488 16.82 20.31 16.86
C GLU A 488 17.06 18.84 16.51
N PRO A 489 17.85 18.54 15.46
CA PRO A 489 18.33 17.18 15.24
C PRO A 489 19.12 16.67 16.46
N PRO A 490 19.05 15.37 16.81
CA PRO A 490 19.66 14.83 18.01
C PRO A 490 21.18 14.69 17.89
N ILE A 491 21.88 15.80 17.59
CA ILE A 491 23.32 15.89 17.44
C ILE A 491 23.87 17.04 18.27
N GLY A 492 24.83 16.76 19.15
CA GLY A 492 25.46 17.75 20.00
C GLY A 492 26.60 18.53 19.32
N PHE A 493 27.11 19.54 20.01
CA PHE A 493 28.19 20.41 19.53
C PHE A 493 29.44 19.65 19.07
N PHE A 494 29.80 18.59 19.77
CA PHE A 494 30.94 17.70 19.42
C PHE A 494 30.52 16.56 18.49
N ARG A 495 29.39 16.68 17.78
CA ARG A 495 28.85 15.66 16.88
C ARG A 495 28.54 14.30 17.54
N GLY A 496 28.37 14.25 18.86
CA GLY A 496 27.82 13.09 19.55
C GLY A 496 26.30 13.06 19.44
N LEU A 497 25.68 11.85 19.45
CA LEU A 497 24.23 11.73 19.53
C LEU A 497 23.74 12.22 20.89
N VAL A 498 22.72 13.08 20.88
CA VAL A 498 22.11 13.64 22.11
C VAL A 498 20.93 12.77 22.50
N VAL A 499 20.96 12.23 23.72
CA VAL A 499 19.92 11.39 24.29
C VAL A 499 19.20 12.07 25.44
N ALA A 500 17.97 11.64 25.72
CA ALA A 500 17.19 12.07 26.87
C ALA A 500 17.89 11.67 28.18
N LYS A 501 18.04 12.61 29.10
CA LYS A 501 18.78 12.40 30.36
C LYS A 501 17.90 11.82 31.48
N ALA A 502 16.58 11.89 31.34
CA ALA A 502 15.62 11.45 32.35
C ALA A 502 14.27 11.04 31.72
N GLY A 503 13.39 10.42 32.51
CA GLY A 503 12.06 10.00 32.07
C GLY A 503 12.03 8.58 31.51
N GLU A 504 10.87 8.20 31.00
CA GLU A 504 10.61 6.85 30.44
C GLU A 504 11.54 6.51 29.26
N HIS A 505 11.96 7.51 28.50
CA HIS A 505 12.82 7.37 27.32
C HIS A 505 14.28 7.77 27.59
N ARG A 506 14.75 7.61 28.82
CA ARG A 506 16.14 7.88 29.19
C ARG A 506 17.11 7.06 28.32
N ASP A 507 18.24 7.67 27.99
CA ASP A 507 19.32 7.11 27.17
C ASP A 507 18.89 6.78 25.71
N THR A 508 17.77 7.36 25.25
CA THR A 508 17.31 7.26 23.86
C THR A 508 17.19 8.64 23.20
N PHE A 509 17.12 8.67 21.88
CA PHE A 509 16.76 9.87 21.11
C PHE A 509 15.50 9.59 20.26
N ASP A 510 14.65 10.62 20.11
CA ASP A 510 13.48 10.54 19.24
C ASP A 510 13.86 10.78 17.78
N ILE A 511 13.99 9.68 17.03
CA ILE A 511 14.35 9.71 15.60
C ILE A 511 13.24 10.30 14.72
N LYS A 512 11.96 10.18 15.12
CA LYS A 512 10.83 10.81 14.42
C LYS A 512 10.82 12.32 14.66
N GLY A 513 10.83 12.73 15.92
CA GLY A 513 10.68 14.13 16.32
C GLY A 513 11.86 15.00 15.92
N GLY A 514 13.09 14.56 16.22
CA GLY A 514 14.31 15.33 15.91
C GLY A 514 14.89 15.04 14.52
N GLY A 515 14.66 13.85 13.97
CA GLY A 515 15.23 13.45 12.68
C GLY A 515 14.27 13.67 11.50
N VAL A 516 13.31 12.75 11.33
CA VAL A 516 12.39 12.74 10.19
C VAL A 516 11.63 14.07 10.08
N ARG A 517 11.05 14.55 11.18
CA ARG A 517 10.26 15.78 11.20
C ARG A 517 11.08 17.00 10.80
N ALA A 518 12.34 17.09 11.15
CA ALA A 518 13.21 18.21 10.78
C ALA A 518 13.34 18.35 9.26
N VAL A 519 13.49 17.24 8.53
CA VAL A 519 13.55 17.23 7.06
C VAL A 519 12.19 17.57 6.45
N VAL A 520 11.12 16.96 6.96
CA VAL A 520 9.72 17.21 6.50
C VAL A 520 9.39 18.69 6.57
N GLU A 521 9.69 19.36 7.68
CA GLU A 521 9.38 20.78 7.85
C GLU A 521 10.20 21.66 6.89
N VAL A 522 11.48 21.36 6.69
CA VAL A 522 12.32 22.08 5.71
C VAL A 522 11.75 21.91 4.29
N ALA A 523 11.45 20.70 3.88
CA ALA A 523 10.91 20.41 2.55
C ALA A 523 9.53 21.07 2.34
N ARG A 524 8.66 21.08 3.37
CA ARG A 524 7.36 21.76 3.33
C ARG A 524 7.48 23.27 3.10
N VAL A 525 8.36 23.94 3.85
CA VAL A 525 8.58 25.37 3.69
C VAL A 525 9.06 25.71 2.28
N ILE A 526 10.02 24.97 1.76
CA ILE A 526 10.54 25.17 0.41
C ILE A 526 9.44 24.95 -0.63
N ALA A 527 8.68 23.87 -0.51
CA ALA A 527 7.59 23.57 -1.43
C ALA A 527 6.52 24.67 -1.43
N LEU A 528 6.03 25.09 -0.25
CA LEU A 528 5.02 26.14 -0.13
C LEU A 528 5.53 27.50 -0.63
N SER A 529 6.81 27.83 -0.41
CA SER A 529 7.38 29.09 -0.91
C SER A 529 7.51 29.18 -2.43
N HIS A 530 7.43 28.04 -3.14
CA HIS A 530 7.53 27.97 -4.59
C HIS A 530 6.26 27.42 -5.27
N GLY A 531 5.15 27.27 -4.52
CA GLY A 531 3.88 26.77 -5.08
C GLY A 531 3.93 25.32 -5.54
N ILE A 532 4.86 24.52 -5.02
CA ILE A 532 5.00 23.09 -5.30
C ILE A 532 3.85 22.33 -4.64
N ARG A 533 3.14 21.52 -5.42
CA ARG A 533 1.95 20.77 -4.98
C ARG A 533 2.27 19.40 -4.39
N ALA A 534 3.45 18.88 -4.63
CA ALA A 534 3.88 17.61 -4.07
C ALA A 534 3.71 17.59 -2.55
N VAL A 535 3.22 16.48 -2.00
CA VAL A 535 3.02 16.30 -0.57
C VAL A 535 4.14 15.44 0.03
N ASN A 536 4.58 14.40 -0.69
CA ASN A 536 5.69 13.53 -0.29
C ASN A 536 7.00 14.33 -0.15
N THR A 537 7.76 14.08 0.91
CA THR A 537 8.97 14.85 1.22
C THR A 537 10.06 14.71 0.14
N ARG A 538 10.27 13.52 -0.38
CA ARG A 538 11.26 13.28 -1.45
C ARG A 538 10.86 13.94 -2.77
N GLU A 539 9.57 13.89 -3.10
CA GLU A 539 9.01 14.56 -4.29
C GLU A 539 9.12 16.08 -4.17
N ARG A 540 8.78 16.66 -2.99
CA ARG A 540 8.98 18.08 -2.71
C ARG A 540 10.41 18.54 -2.93
N LEU A 541 11.37 17.78 -2.40
CA LEU A 541 12.79 18.09 -2.58
C LEU A 541 13.22 17.94 -4.04
N GLN A 542 12.71 16.93 -4.76
CA GLN A 542 13.01 16.77 -6.19
C GLN A 542 12.44 17.90 -7.02
N GLU A 543 11.16 18.25 -6.84
CA GLU A 543 10.53 19.36 -7.56
C GLU A 543 11.20 20.70 -7.21
N ALA A 544 11.67 20.88 -5.98
CA ALA A 544 12.44 22.05 -5.58
C ALA A 544 13.81 22.14 -6.29
N ILE A 545 14.49 21.02 -6.51
CA ILE A 545 15.71 20.95 -7.31
C ILE A 545 15.40 21.32 -8.76
N ASP A 546 14.36 20.72 -9.35
CA ASP A 546 14.00 20.89 -10.75
C ASP A 546 13.51 22.33 -11.04
N ALA A 547 12.86 22.96 -10.07
CA ALA A 547 12.45 24.38 -10.14
C ALA A 547 13.59 25.38 -9.85
N GLY A 548 14.80 24.90 -9.51
CA GLY A 548 15.92 25.77 -9.12
C GLY A 548 15.76 26.46 -7.75
N ALA A 549 14.79 26.01 -6.94
CA ALA A 549 14.56 26.51 -5.59
C ALA A 549 15.60 26.01 -4.57
N MET A 550 16.29 24.94 -4.93
CA MET A 550 17.35 24.33 -4.14
C MET A 550 18.49 23.88 -5.05
N ASP A 551 19.74 24.06 -4.58
CA ASP A 551 20.93 23.51 -5.23
C ASP A 551 20.85 21.99 -5.30
N ARG A 552 21.17 21.40 -6.47
CA ARG A 552 21.04 19.96 -6.74
C ARG A 552 21.77 19.10 -5.72
N ALA A 553 23.04 19.38 -5.48
CA ALA A 553 23.86 18.56 -4.57
C ALA A 553 23.29 18.58 -3.14
N ARG A 554 22.87 19.76 -2.66
CA ARG A 554 22.25 19.91 -1.33
C ARG A 554 20.90 19.22 -1.23
N GLY A 555 20.13 19.24 -2.30
CA GLY A 555 18.82 18.58 -2.35
C GLY A 555 18.96 17.06 -2.34
N GLU A 556 19.90 16.52 -3.11
CA GLU A 556 20.24 15.10 -3.12
C GLU A 556 20.77 14.64 -1.76
N ASP A 557 21.73 15.37 -1.15
CA ASP A 557 22.22 15.11 0.21
C ASP A 557 21.06 15.02 1.23
N LEU A 558 20.10 15.94 1.16
CA LEU A 558 18.98 15.98 2.10
C LEU A 558 17.98 14.83 1.87
N ARG A 559 17.77 14.43 0.62
CA ARG A 559 16.95 13.26 0.26
C ARG A 559 17.58 11.95 0.77
N GLU A 560 18.88 11.79 0.60
CA GLU A 560 19.62 10.63 1.13
C GLU A 560 19.62 10.60 2.65
N ALA A 561 19.85 11.75 3.31
CA ALA A 561 19.75 11.86 4.75
C ALA A 561 18.36 11.48 5.28
N PHE A 562 17.29 11.95 4.61
CA PHE A 562 15.91 11.60 4.95
C PHE A 562 15.65 10.10 4.83
N GLU A 563 16.06 9.50 3.72
CA GLU A 563 15.95 8.06 3.48
C GLU A 563 16.64 7.25 4.56
N PHE A 564 17.91 7.60 4.87
CA PHE A 564 18.68 6.88 5.87
C PHE A 564 18.10 7.00 7.29
N ILE A 565 17.68 8.20 7.70
CA ILE A 565 17.03 8.42 9.00
C ILE A 565 15.73 7.61 9.10
N SER A 566 14.93 7.61 8.03
CA SER A 566 13.67 6.87 7.95
C SER A 566 13.90 5.35 7.96
N TYR A 567 14.93 4.86 7.27
CA TYR A 567 15.31 3.45 7.27
C TYR A 567 15.76 2.97 8.66
N VAL A 568 16.61 3.73 9.36
CA VAL A 568 17.02 3.40 10.74
C VAL A 568 15.79 3.34 11.67
N ARG A 569 14.84 4.25 11.52
CA ARG A 569 13.58 4.25 12.26
C ARG A 569 12.79 2.96 12.02
N LEU A 570 12.57 2.57 10.76
CA LEU A 570 11.83 1.37 10.40
C LEU A 570 12.53 0.10 10.86
N ARG A 571 13.85 0.04 10.74
CA ARG A 571 14.65 -1.09 11.24
C ARG A 571 14.54 -1.24 12.76
N HIS A 572 14.54 -0.13 13.51
CA HIS A 572 14.28 -0.14 14.94
C HIS A 572 12.89 -0.70 15.26
N GLN A 573 11.84 -0.22 14.58
CA GLN A 573 10.47 -0.71 14.76
C GLN A 573 10.32 -2.20 14.38
N ALA A 574 10.94 -2.65 13.29
CA ALA A 574 10.96 -4.05 12.89
C ALA A 574 11.63 -4.96 13.95
N LYS A 575 12.73 -4.48 14.58
CA LYS A 575 13.37 -5.18 15.71
C LYS A 575 12.42 -5.32 16.89
N GLN A 576 11.64 -4.28 17.21
CA GLN A 576 10.64 -4.31 18.28
C GLN A 576 9.50 -5.29 17.97
N VAL A 577 8.96 -5.27 16.74
CA VAL A 577 7.93 -6.22 16.29
C VAL A 577 8.41 -7.67 16.45
N ARG A 578 9.63 -7.97 16.01
CA ARG A 578 10.24 -9.30 16.13
C ARG A 578 10.37 -9.77 17.59
N SER A 579 10.61 -8.82 18.50
CA SER A 579 10.71 -9.07 19.94
C SER A 579 9.37 -9.04 20.67
N GLY A 580 8.23 -8.90 19.95
CA GLY A 580 6.90 -8.80 20.52
C GLY A 580 6.63 -7.49 21.28
N GLN A 581 7.43 -6.46 21.04
CA GLN A 581 7.28 -5.14 21.65
C GLN A 581 6.42 -4.21 20.78
N VAL A 582 5.79 -3.23 21.41
CA VAL A 582 5.05 -2.18 20.69
C VAL A 582 6.05 -1.25 19.98
N PRO A 583 5.92 -1.04 18.66
CA PRO A 583 6.80 -0.16 17.91
C PRO A 583 6.76 1.29 18.41
N ASN A 584 7.94 1.90 18.57
CA ASN A 584 8.09 3.30 18.95
C ASN A 584 9.22 3.99 18.17
N ASN A 585 9.50 5.27 18.49
CA ASN A 585 10.50 6.10 17.79
C ASN A 585 11.73 6.42 18.63
N HIS A 586 11.90 5.79 19.80
CA HIS A 586 12.96 6.06 20.75
C HIS A 586 14.11 5.07 20.59
N VAL A 587 15.17 5.50 19.95
CA VAL A 587 16.33 4.66 19.58
C VAL A 587 17.45 4.85 20.60
N ARG A 588 18.01 3.74 21.11
CA ARG A 588 19.24 3.77 21.91
C ARG A 588 20.45 3.80 20.99
N PRO A 589 21.43 4.68 21.20
CA PRO A 589 22.67 4.65 20.42
C PRO A 589 23.36 3.28 20.45
N ASP A 590 23.35 2.60 21.59
CA ASP A 590 23.97 1.29 21.77
C ASP A 590 23.31 0.16 20.97
N ASP A 591 22.06 0.36 20.52
CA ASP A 591 21.35 -0.57 19.63
C ASP A 591 21.75 -0.43 18.14
N LEU A 592 22.53 0.60 17.83
CA LEU A 592 23.01 0.91 16.49
C LEU A 592 24.46 0.44 16.30
N THR A 593 24.78 -0.01 15.09
CA THR A 593 26.18 -0.29 14.73
C THR A 593 27.01 1.02 14.68
N ASP A 594 28.34 0.92 14.80
CA ASP A 594 29.22 2.07 14.64
C ASP A 594 29.05 2.76 13.27
N PHE A 595 28.72 1.98 12.25
CA PHE A 595 28.38 2.46 10.91
C PHE A 595 27.12 3.33 10.95
N ASP A 596 26.02 2.82 11.51
CA ASP A 596 24.75 3.55 11.62
C ASP A 596 24.91 4.83 12.43
N GLN A 597 25.59 4.78 13.55
CA GLN A 597 25.83 5.96 14.40
C GLN A 597 26.62 7.04 13.66
N ARG A 598 27.61 6.66 12.83
CA ARG A 598 28.39 7.58 12.03
C ARG A 598 27.54 8.26 10.96
N HIS A 599 26.80 7.46 10.20
CA HIS A 599 25.96 7.97 9.11
C HIS A 599 24.77 8.80 9.63
N LEU A 600 24.17 8.43 10.78
CA LEU A 600 23.17 9.28 11.42
C LEU A 600 23.70 10.64 11.83
N ARG A 601 24.94 10.70 12.35
CA ARG A 601 25.58 11.98 12.68
C ARG A 601 25.80 12.84 11.44
N GLU A 602 26.19 12.24 10.33
CA GLU A 602 26.33 12.93 9.04
C GLU A 602 24.98 13.41 8.52
N ALA A 603 23.96 12.54 8.53
CA ALA A 603 22.61 12.88 8.12
C ALA A 603 22.04 14.05 8.95
N PHE A 604 22.17 14.03 10.27
CA PHE A 604 21.74 15.14 11.14
C PHE A 604 22.52 16.44 10.92
N ALA A 605 23.81 16.34 10.55
CA ALA A 605 24.61 17.52 10.18
C ALA A 605 24.12 18.14 8.86
N ILE A 606 23.73 17.32 7.87
CA ILE A 606 23.10 17.76 6.61
C ILE A 606 21.79 18.49 6.92
N VAL A 607 20.92 17.90 7.75
CA VAL A 607 19.65 18.51 8.18
C VAL A 607 19.89 19.86 8.85
N SER A 608 20.81 19.93 9.81
CA SER A 608 21.15 21.18 10.51
C SER A 608 21.68 22.27 9.55
N LYS A 609 22.42 21.86 8.51
CA LYS A 609 22.91 22.79 7.47
C LYS A 609 21.75 23.33 6.62
N ALA A 610 20.80 22.46 6.24
CA ALA A 610 19.60 22.85 5.49
C ALA A 610 18.73 23.83 6.29
N GLN A 611 18.52 23.59 7.59
CA GLN A 611 17.79 24.49 8.50
C GLN A 611 18.46 25.85 8.60
N ARG A 612 19.80 25.93 8.73
CA ARG A 612 20.52 27.20 8.73
C ARG A 612 20.34 27.97 7.43
N THR A 613 20.40 27.28 6.29
CA THR A 613 20.15 27.94 4.99
C THR A 613 18.74 28.52 4.92
N LEU A 614 17.74 27.74 5.36
CA LEU A 614 16.34 28.18 5.41
C LEU A 614 16.16 29.43 6.29
N SER A 615 16.80 29.47 7.46
CA SER A 615 16.80 30.62 8.37
C SER A 615 17.34 31.89 7.70
N HIS A 616 18.42 31.78 6.93
CA HIS A 616 19.01 32.93 6.22
C HIS A 616 18.09 33.46 5.12
N VAL A 617 17.48 32.59 4.31
CA VAL A 617 16.59 32.98 3.22
C VAL A 617 15.39 33.75 3.72
N HIS A 618 14.79 33.33 4.82
CA HIS A 618 13.58 33.95 5.36
C HIS A 618 13.85 35.09 6.37
N SER A 619 15.03 35.16 6.99
CA SER A 619 15.40 36.29 7.84
C SER A 619 15.61 37.58 7.04
N VAL A 620 16.17 37.50 5.85
CA VAL A 620 16.33 38.66 4.93
C VAL A 620 14.97 39.20 4.46
N SER A 621 13.90 38.38 4.44
CA SER A 621 12.54 38.80 4.05
C SER A 621 11.85 39.65 5.12
N PHE A 622 12.29 39.62 6.37
CA PHE A 622 11.74 40.45 7.46
C PHE A 622 12.40 41.82 7.56
N MET A 623 13.53 42.03 6.88
CA MET A 623 14.28 43.31 6.90
C MET A 623 14.04 44.19 5.66
N ARG A 624 13.16 43.79 4.76
CA ARG A 624 12.69 44.56 3.61
C ARG A 624 11.16 44.61 3.65
#